data_bb2c3bb119add6e701f8dbc9f721098b
#
_entry.id   bb2c3bb119add6e701f8dbc9f721098b
#
_cell.length_a   1.000
_cell.length_b   1.000
_cell.length_c   1.000
_cell.angle_alpha   90.00
_cell.angle_beta   90.00
_cell.angle_gamma   90.00
#
_symmetry.space_group_name_H-M   'P 1'
#
loop_
_entity.id
_entity.type
_entity.pdbx_description
1 polymer ?
#
loop_
_entity_poly.entity_id
_entity_poly.type
_entity_poly.pdbx_seq_one_letter_code
_entity_poly.pdbx_strand_id
1 'polypeptide(L)'
;MGMTLSAPAAPPGRADIWIVIAAFNEGTMIGEVVRSVKVRGYPVVVVDDGSHDSTAEVALHAGAHVVVHPINLGQGAALQTGIKYAVHNDAHVVVTFDADGQHAADEIERMTDALATHNVDFALGSRFIGQAVGIPKLRVLTLKAAALFTWITTGVRLTDAHNGFRAITRDAATRLEIYQNRMAHASEIVSQIAKHKMRVVEVPVTITYTDYSLRKGQKLSNSVRILIDLFLGRISR
;
A
#
# COMPACT_ATOMS: atom_id res chain seq x y z
N MET A 1 -38.85 -18.68 7.96
CA MET A 1 -37.67 -18.30 7.22
C MET A 1 -36.54 -18.07 8.23
N GLY A 2 -35.73 -19.11 8.51
CA GLY A 2 -34.73 -19.11 9.59
C GLY A 2 -33.49 -18.35 9.14
N MET A 3 -33.13 -17.29 9.86
CA MET A 3 -31.82 -16.65 9.74
C MET A 3 -30.77 -17.59 10.37
N THR A 4 -29.99 -18.25 9.53
CA THR A 4 -28.77 -18.92 9.98
C THR A 4 -27.73 -17.82 10.30
N LEU A 5 -27.52 -17.56 11.58
CA LEU A 5 -26.37 -16.79 12.06
C LEU A 5 -25.15 -17.69 11.90
N SER A 6 -24.35 -17.46 10.86
CA SER A 6 -23.02 -18.06 10.76
C SER A 6 -22.13 -17.45 11.82
N ALA A 7 -21.38 -18.29 12.55
CA ALA A 7 -20.35 -17.82 13.47
C ALA A 7 -19.35 -16.92 12.70
N PRO A 8 -18.81 -15.86 13.34
CA PRO A 8 -17.76 -15.06 12.70
C PRO A 8 -16.61 -15.99 12.30
N ALA A 9 -16.12 -15.83 11.07
CA ALA A 9 -14.98 -16.60 10.58
C ALA A 9 -13.79 -16.39 11.53
N ALA A 10 -13.05 -17.46 11.80
CA ALA A 10 -11.82 -17.36 12.58
C ALA A 10 -10.89 -16.31 11.93
N PRO A 11 -10.10 -15.57 12.72
CA PRO A 11 -9.16 -14.62 12.16
C PRO A 11 -8.20 -15.33 11.20
N PRO A 12 -7.82 -14.72 10.07
CA PRO A 12 -6.94 -15.34 9.09
C PRO A 12 -5.59 -15.68 9.71
N GLY A 13 -5.08 -16.87 9.43
CA GLY A 13 -3.72 -17.24 9.79
C GLY A 13 -2.70 -16.45 8.98
N ARG A 14 -1.46 -16.40 9.42
CA ARG A 14 -0.40 -15.64 8.70
C ARG A 14 -0.20 -16.13 7.26
N ALA A 15 -0.46 -17.40 6.98
CA ALA A 15 -0.41 -17.97 5.63
C ALA A 15 -1.47 -17.39 4.68
N ASP A 16 -2.57 -16.87 5.24
CA ASP A 16 -3.69 -16.30 4.48
C ASP A 16 -3.55 -14.78 4.27
N ILE A 17 -2.49 -14.18 4.84
CA ILE A 17 -2.18 -12.75 4.75
C ILE A 17 -1.03 -12.56 3.78
N TRP A 18 -1.30 -12.10 2.58
CA TRP A 18 -0.30 -11.88 1.55
C TRP A 18 0.24 -10.46 1.56
N ILE A 19 1.58 -10.33 1.55
CA ILE A 19 2.25 -9.04 1.47
C ILE A 19 2.61 -8.76 0.01
N VAL A 20 2.12 -7.64 -0.50
CA VAL A 20 2.31 -7.17 -1.88
C VAL A 20 3.30 -6.01 -1.88
N ILE A 21 4.40 -6.16 -2.59
CA ILE A 21 5.47 -5.16 -2.71
C ILE A 21 5.64 -4.82 -4.19
N ALA A 22 5.39 -3.56 -4.55
CA ALA A 22 5.74 -3.02 -5.85
C ALA A 22 7.18 -2.49 -5.79
N ALA A 23 8.05 -2.96 -6.69
CA ALA A 23 9.46 -2.61 -6.71
C ALA A 23 9.92 -2.14 -8.09
N PHE A 24 10.77 -1.10 -8.13
CA PHE A 24 11.45 -0.64 -9.34
C PHE A 24 12.85 -0.13 -9.01
N ASN A 25 13.87 -0.85 -9.48
CA ASN A 25 15.28 -0.60 -9.18
C ASN A 25 15.55 -0.56 -7.66
N GLU A 26 15.07 -1.58 -6.92
CA GLU A 26 15.19 -1.72 -5.46
C GLU A 26 16.16 -2.85 -5.06
N GLY A 27 17.03 -3.32 -5.97
CA GLY A 27 17.94 -4.44 -5.73
C GLY A 27 18.79 -4.32 -4.46
N THR A 28 19.07 -3.10 -4.00
CA THR A 28 19.82 -2.84 -2.77
C THR A 28 19.01 -3.15 -1.50
N MET A 29 17.69 -2.89 -1.49
CA MET A 29 16.85 -2.95 -0.28
C MET A 29 15.86 -4.10 -0.28
N ILE A 30 15.38 -4.52 -1.45
CA ILE A 30 14.28 -5.47 -1.55
C ILE A 30 14.54 -6.79 -0.81
N GLY A 31 15.78 -7.27 -0.80
CA GLY A 31 16.15 -8.51 -0.12
C GLY A 31 15.99 -8.43 1.39
N GLU A 32 16.34 -7.30 2.01
CA GLU A 32 16.15 -7.06 3.44
C GLU A 32 14.67 -6.94 3.79
N VAL A 33 13.93 -6.17 2.99
CA VAL A 33 12.48 -5.97 3.16
C VAL A 33 11.76 -7.32 3.09
N VAL A 34 12.01 -8.13 2.06
CA VAL A 34 11.39 -9.45 1.92
C VAL A 34 11.73 -10.35 3.12
N ARG A 35 13.00 -10.45 3.50
CA ARG A 35 13.39 -11.28 4.66
C ARG A 35 12.74 -10.84 5.97
N SER A 36 12.62 -9.53 6.21
CA SER A 36 11.97 -8.98 7.40
C SER A 36 10.50 -9.39 7.53
N VAL A 37 9.82 -9.57 6.41
CA VAL A 37 8.43 -10.03 6.33
C VAL A 37 8.37 -11.57 6.41
N LYS A 38 9.21 -12.27 5.65
CA LYS A 38 9.22 -13.75 5.58
C LYS A 38 9.52 -14.41 6.91
N VAL A 39 10.41 -13.85 7.72
CA VAL A 39 10.74 -14.39 9.06
C VAL A 39 9.54 -14.37 10.00
N ARG A 40 8.52 -13.55 9.71
CA ARG A 40 7.25 -13.51 10.44
C ARG A 40 6.19 -14.48 9.91
N GLY A 41 6.53 -15.27 8.88
CA GLY A 41 5.66 -16.32 8.33
C GLY A 41 4.64 -15.85 7.29
N TYR A 42 4.75 -14.62 6.78
CA TYR A 42 3.85 -14.13 5.74
C TYR A 42 4.32 -14.54 4.34
N PRO A 43 3.43 -14.98 3.43
CA PRO A 43 3.73 -15.06 2.01
C PRO A 43 3.93 -13.64 1.44
N VAL A 44 4.91 -13.52 0.54
CA VAL A 44 5.27 -12.25 -0.10
C VAL A 44 5.24 -12.42 -1.61
N VAL A 45 4.58 -11.48 -2.30
CA VAL A 45 4.74 -11.29 -3.74
C VAL A 45 5.39 -9.95 -4.00
N VAL A 46 6.50 -9.96 -4.72
CA VAL A 46 7.15 -8.77 -5.26
C VAL A 46 6.79 -8.65 -6.73
N VAL A 47 6.26 -7.50 -7.11
CA VAL A 47 6.07 -7.16 -8.52
C VAL A 47 7.20 -6.21 -8.92
N ASP A 48 8.12 -6.75 -9.70
CA ASP A 48 9.20 -5.98 -10.31
C ASP A 48 8.67 -5.25 -11.55
N ASP A 49 8.57 -3.95 -11.45
CA ASP A 49 7.98 -3.09 -12.48
C ASP A 49 8.99 -2.72 -13.59
N GLY A 50 9.65 -3.75 -14.15
CA GLY A 50 10.60 -3.60 -15.25
C GLY A 50 11.92 -2.97 -14.83
N SER A 51 12.50 -3.42 -13.72
CA SER A 51 13.80 -2.95 -13.22
C SER A 51 14.94 -3.25 -14.20
N HIS A 52 15.98 -2.44 -14.13
CA HIS A 52 17.24 -2.61 -14.88
C HIS A 52 18.38 -3.15 -14.00
N ASP A 53 18.12 -3.33 -12.70
CA ASP A 53 19.05 -3.88 -11.72
C ASP A 53 18.63 -5.31 -11.32
N SER A 54 19.27 -5.87 -10.30
CA SER A 54 18.99 -7.22 -9.79
C SER A 54 17.75 -7.33 -8.88
N THR A 55 16.79 -6.40 -8.95
CA THR A 55 15.63 -6.37 -8.05
C THR A 55 14.86 -7.70 -8.03
N ALA A 56 14.48 -8.24 -9.19
CA ALA A 56 13.73 -9.49 -9.29
C ALA A 56 14.51 -10.68 -8.72
N GLU A 57 15.80 -10.79 -9.07
CA GLU A 57 16.67 -11.86 -8.62
C GLU A 57 16.87 -11.83 -7.10
N VAL A 58 17.14 -10.67 -6.53
CA VAL A 58 17.33 -10.48 -5.08
C VAL A 58 16.05 -10.80 -4.32
N ALA A 59 14.88 -10.38 -4.82
CA ALA A 59 13.59 -10.69 -4.23
C ALA A 59 13.30 -12.20 -4.22
N LEU A 60 13.58 -12.88 -5.34
CA LEU A 60 13.41 -14.33 -5.47
C LEU A 60 14.32 -15.09 -4.49
N HIS A 61 15.60 -14.73 -4.41
CA HIS A 61 16.55 -15.33 -3.46
C HIS A 61 16.19 -15.07 -1.98
N ALA A 62 15.49 -13.96 -1.70
CA ALA A 62 14.96 -13.68 -0.37
C ALA A 62 13.69 -14.48 -0.03
N GLY A 63 13.15 -15.27 -0.97
CA GLY A 63 12.02 -16.18 -0.78
C GLY A 63 10.66 -15.59 -1.10
N ALA A 64 10.58 -14.51 -1.89
CA ALA A 64 9.33 -13.98 -2.41
C ALA A 64 8.88 -14.74 -3.66
N HIS A 65 7.56 -14.74 -3.92
CA HIS A 65 7.04 -14.92 -5.26
C HIS A 65 7.36 -13.66 -6.06
N VAL A 66 7.80 -13.80 -7.31
CA VAL A 66 8.18 -12.65 -8.14
C VAL A 66 7.37 -12.64 -9.43
N VAL A 67 6.75 -11.52 -9.72
CA VAL A 67 6.11 -11.22 -11.00
C VAL A 67 6.88 -10.09 -11.64
N VAL A 68 7.29 -10.24 -12.90
CA VAL A 68 8.09 -9.23 -13.61
C VAL A 68 7.25 -8.60 -14.72
N HIS A 69 7.14 -7.28 -14.73
CA HIS A 69 6.61 -6.54 -15.87
C HIS A 69 7.68 -6.38 -16.95
N PRO A 70 7.34 -6.54 -18.24
CA PRO A 70 8.32 -6.41 -19.32
C PRO A 70 8.85 -4.98 -19.48
N ILE A 71 8.13 -3.99 -19.01
CA ILE A 71 8.47 -2.56 -19.01
C ILE A 71 7.93 -1.90 -17.74
N ASN A 72 8.47 -0.74 -17.38
CA ASN A 72 7.94 0.05 -16.26
C ASN A 72 6.53 0.59 -16.60
N LEU A 73 5.52 0.06 -15.92
CA LEU A 73 4.12 0.47 -16.02
C LEU A 73 3.72 1.46 -14.92
N GLY A 74 4.51 1.55 -13.85
CA GLY A 74 4.29 2.42 -12.70
C GLY A 74 3.73 1.70 -11.47
N GLN A 75 3.97 2.28 -10.30
CA GLN A 75 3.66 1.67 -8.99
C GLN A 75 2.21 1.20 -8.87
N GLY A 76 1.24 1.96 -9.39
CA GLY A 76 -0.17 1.58 -9.36
C GLY A 76 -0.45 0.28 -10.11
N ALA A 77 0.15 0.11 -11.31
CA ALA A 77 0.02 -1.11 -12.10
C ALA A 77 0.67 -2.30 -11.39
N ALA A 78 1.85 -2.10 -10.79
CA ALA A 78 2.54 -3.15 -10.04
C ALA A 78 1.73 -3.58 -8.79
N LEU A 79 1.17 -2.63 -8.04
CA LEU A 79 0.28 -2.94 -6.92
C LEU A 79 -0.96 -3.71 -7.38
N GLN A 80 -1.60 -3.30 -8.48
CA GLN A 80 -2.76 -4.00 -9.03
C GLN A 80 -2.42 -5.45 -9.42
N THR A 81 -1.27 -5.65 -10.06
CA THR A 81 -0.79 -7.00 -10.42
C THR A 81 -0.57 -7.85 -9.17
N GLY A 82 0.10 -7.31 -8.15
CA GLY A 82 0.37 -8.02 -6.91
C GLY A 82 -0.89 -8.33 -6.10
N ILE A 83 -1.86 -7.41 -6.03
CA ILE A 83 -3.15 -7.63 -5.38
C ILE A 83 -3.93 -8.75 -6.08
N LYS A 84 -4.01 -8.73 -7.41
CA LYS A 84 -4.65 -9.79 -8.19
C LYS A 84 -3.95 -11.14 -8.00
N TYR A 85 -2.61 -11.15 -7.98
CA TYR A 85 -1.83 -12.35 -7.69
C TYR A 85 -2.16 -12.93 -6.31
N ALA A 86 -2.16 -12.09 -5.28
CA ALA A 86 -2.48 -12.51 -3.91
C ALA A 86 -3.91 -13.08 -3.80
N VAL A 87 -4.90 -12.39 -4.38
CA VAL A 87 -6.30 -12.86 -4.41
C VAL A 87 -6.43 -14.19 -5.16
N HIS A 88 -5.72 -14.38 -6.26
CA HIS A 88 -5.69 -15.63 -7.02
C HIS A 88 -5.06 -16.79 -6.23
N ASN A 89 -4.13 -16.49 -5.34
CA ASN A 89 -3.51 -17.45 -4.42
C ASN A 89 -4.20 -17.49 -3.04
N ASP A 90 -5.51 -17.30 -3.03
CA ASP A 90 -6.40 -17.46 -1.88
C ASP A 90 -6.11 -16.58 -0.67
N ALA A 91 -5.50 -15.39 -0.88
CA ALA A 91 -5.35 -14.41 0.18
C ALA A 91 -6.71 -14.06 0.81
N HIS A 92 -6.82 -14.14 2.14
CA HIS A 92 -7.94 -13.59 2.89
C HIS A 92 -7.73 -12.11 3.24
N VAL A 93 -6.48 -11.70 3.41
CA VAL A 93 -6.06 -10.32 3.59
C VAL A 93 -4.88 -10.03 2.69
N VAL A 94 -4.90 -8.88 2.04
CA VAL A 94 -3.79 -8.35 1.25
C VAL A 94 -3.21 -7.15 1.99
N VAL A 95 -1.89 -7.13 2.16
CA VAL A 95 -1.18 -5.99 2.74
C VAL A 95 -0.24 -5.40 1.71
N THR A 96 -0.43 -4.13 1.34
CA THR A 96 0.55 -3.41 0.51
C THR A 96 1.67 -2.87 1.39
N PHE A 97 2.91 -3.01 0.92
CA PHE A 97 4.12 -2.68 1.67
C PHE A 97 5.18 -2.10 0.72
N ASP A 98 5.86 -1.03 1.12
CA ASP A 98 6.83 -0.37 0.25
C ASP A 98 8.19 -1.10 0.24
N ALA A 99 8.90 -1.04 -0.89
CA ALA A 99 10.16 -1.73 -1.12
C ALA A 99 11.40 -1.02 -0.53
N ASP A 100 11.25 0.23 -0.04
CA ASP A 100 12.35 1.13 0.35
C ASP A 100 12.77 1.01 1.83
N GLY A 101 12.17 0.07 2.57
CA GLY A 101 12.48 -0.21 3.97
C GLY A 101 11.98 0.84 4.97
N GLN A 102 11.05 1.72 4.57
CA GLN A 102 10.47 2.72 5.48
C GLN A 102 9.49 2.14 6.49
N HIS A 103 8.85 1.01 6.17
CA HIS A 103 7.85 0.35 7.02
C HIS A 103 8.46 -0.71 7.92
N ALA A 104 7.96 -0.81 9.13
CA ALA A 104 8.34 -1.84 10.09
C ALA A 104 7.44 -3.08 9.91
N ALA A 105 8.05 -4.25 9.62
CA ALA A 105 7.30 -5.48 9.37
C ALA A 105 6.59 -6.04 10.62
N ASP A 106 6.99 -5.65 11.83
CA ASP A 106 6.32 -5.98 13.08
C ASP A 106 4.97 -5.26 13.26
N GLU A 107 4.72 -4.22 12.50
CA GLU A 107 3.44 -3.53 12.50
C GLU A 107 2.36 -4.17 11.61
N ILE A 108 2.71 -5.20 10.81
CA ILE A 108 1.76 -5.91 9.93
C ILE A 108 0.60 -6.51 10.73
N GLU A 109 0.88 -7.15 11.86
CA GLU A 109 -0.14 -7.77 12.70
C GLU A 109 -1.15 -6.75 13.20
N ARG A 110 -0.69 -5.59 13.69
CA ARG A 110 -1.57 -4.49 14.11
C ARG A 110 -2.46 -3.98 12.96
N MET A 111 -1.92 -3.91 11.75
CA MET A 111 -2.69 -3.50 10.58
C MET A 111 -3.78 -4.50 10.22
N THR A 112 -3.47 -5.79 10.28
CA THR A 112 -4.44 -6.86 9.96
C THR A 112 -5.48 -7.04 11.05
N ASP A 113 -5.10 -6.96 12.32
CA ASP A 113 -6.02 -7.04 13.47
C ASP A 113 -7.05 -5.91 13.46
N ALA A 114 -6.65 -4.71 12.99
CA ALA A 114 -7.55 -3.58 12.88
C ALA A 114 -8.74 -3.85 11.94
N LEU A 115 -8.57 -4.67 10.89
CA LEU A 115 -9.66 -5.06 9.99
C LEU A 115 -10.76 -5.81 10.75
N ALA A 116 -10.38 -6.81 11.55
CA ALA A 116 -11.32 -7.62 12.33
C ALA A 116 -11.90 -6.83 13.51
N THR A 117 -11.05 -6.14 14.28
CA THR A 117 -11.43 -5.39 15.49
C THR A 117 -12.45 -4.30 15.17
N HIS A 118 -12.26 -3.56 14.08
CA HIS A 118 -13.15 -2.46 13.68
C HIS A 118 -14.20 -2.89 12.65
N ASN A 119 -14.20 -4.15 12.22
CA ASN A 119 -15.07 -4.68 11.16
C ASN A 119 -15.07 -3.77 9.92
N VAL A 120 -13.88 -3.49 9.39
CA VAL A 120 -13.65 -2.59 8.24
C VAL A 120 -13.06 -3.31 7.06
N ASP A 121 -13.16 -2.69 5.88
CA ASP A 121 -12.70 -3.23 4.62
C ASP A 121 -11.23 -2.85 4.35
N PHE A 122 -10.80 -1.70 4.91
CA PHE A 122 -9.44 -1.16 4.82
C PHE A 122 -8.92 -0.70 6.18
N ALA A 123 -7.68 -1.06 6.49
CA ALA A 123 -6.87 -0.43 7.51
C ALA A 123 -5.73 0.33 6.82
N LEU A 124 -5.68 1.65 7.02
CA LEU A 124 -4.72 2.55 6.39
C LEU A 124 -3.69 3.00 7.42
N GLY A 125 -2.41 2.76 7.16
CA GLY A 125 -1.35 3.25 8.02
C GLY A 125 -1.28 4.77 8.03
N SER A 126 -1.16 5.38 9.19
CA SER A 126 -0.95 6.82 9.30
C SER A 126 0.25 7.15 10.17
N ARG A 127 1.21 7.89 9.59
CA ARG A 127 2.38 8.45 10.29
C ARG A 127 2.01 9.65 11.16
N PHE A 128 0.85 10.28 10.95
CA PHE A 128 0.42 11.47 11.68
C PHE A 128 -0.34 11.15 12.97
N ILE A 129 -0.87 9.96 13.12
CA ILE A 129 -1.37 9.41 14.39
C ILE A 129 -0.39 8.42 15.02
N GLY A 130 0.62 7.97 14.25
CA GLY A 130 1.78 7.19 14.67
C GLY A 130 3.03 8.05 14.76
N GLN A 131 4.10 7.63 14.08
CA GLN A 131 5.40 8.32 14.10
C GLN A 131 5.97 8.51 12.70
N ALA A 132 6.66 9.64 12.49
CA ALA A 132 7.45 9.93 11.30
C ALA A 132 8.87 10.33 11.71
N VAL A 133 9.80 9.39 11.65
CA VAL A 133 11.18 9.60 12.07
C VAL A 133 11.99 10.16 10.90
N GLY A 134 12.61 11.33 11.08
CA GLY A 134 13.47 11.96 10.07
C GLY A 134 12.73 12.64 8.91
N ILE A 135 11.42 12.90 9.04
CA ILE A 135 10.64 13.54 7.96
C ILE A 135 10.99 15.04 7.80
N PRO A 136 11.30 15.53 6.58
CA PRO A 136 11.49 16.95 6.32
C PRO A 136 10.21 17.76 6.53
N LYS A 137 10.30 18.95 7.17
CA LYS A 137 9.14 19.82 7.46
C LYS A 137 8.29 20.15 6.23
N LEU A 138 8.94 20.41 5.09
CA LEU A 138 8.25 20.70 3.83
C LEU A 138 7.43 19.50 3.33
N ARG A 139 7.93 18.27 3.54
CA ARG A 139 7.20 17.03 3.19
C ARG A 139 5.95 16.87 4.07
N VAL A 140 6.02 17.21 5.35
CA VAL A 140 4.84 17.23 6.24
C VAL A 140 3.75 18.15 5.68
N LEU A 141 4.12 19.38 5.30
CA LEU A 141 3.17 20.33 4.74
C LEU A 141 2.52 19.82 3.46
N THR A 142 3.33 19.24 2.55
CA THR A 142 2.84 18.67 1.29
C THR A 142 1.87 17.52 1.53
N LEU A 143 2.18 16.60 2.46
CA LEU A 143 1.32 15.45 2.77
C LEU A 143 0.00 15.90 3.42
N LYS A 144 0.03 16.90 4.31
CA LYS A 144 -1.19 17.48 4.91
C LYS A 144 -2.05 18.19 3.86
N ALA A 145 -1.44 18.93 2.95
CA ALA A 145 -2.17 19.55 1.84
C ALA A 145 -2.82 18.50 0.92
N ALA A 146 -2.11 17.40 0.64
CA ALA A 146 -2.62 16.30 -0.15
C ALA A 146 -3.77 15.55 0.58
N ALA A 147 -3.69 15.35 1.89
CA ALA A 147 -4.78 14.78 2.69
C ALA A 147 -6.03 15.69 2.68
N LEU A 148 -5.84 17.00 2.83
CA LEU A 148 -6.93 17.97 2.73
C LEU A 148 -7.59 17.95 1.33
N PHE A 149 -6.78 17.92 0.26
CA PHE A 149 -7.28 17.80 -1.10
C PHE A 149 -8.09 16.51 -1.29
N THR A 150 -7.57 15.38 -0.80
CA THR A 150 -8.26 14.09 -0.85
C THR A 150 -9.60 14.15 -0.12
N TRP A 151 -9.65 14.76 1.06
CA TRP A 151 -10.90 14.95 1.80
C TRP A 151 -11.92 15.79 1.01
N ILE A 152 -11.52 16.95 0.49
CA ILE A 152 -12.41 17.83 -0.29
C ILE A 152 -12.96 17.10 -1.54
N THR A 153 -12.14 16.24 -2.15
CA THR A 153 -12.49 15.59 -3.42
C THR A 153 -13.24 14.27 -3.27
N THR A 154 -13.07 13.56 -2.17
CA THR A 154 -13.67 12.22 -1.95
C THR A 154 -14.67 12.18 -0.80
N GLY A 155 -14.66 13.17 0.09
CA GLY A 155 -15.44 13.17 1.33
C GLY A 155 -14.84 12.28 2.43
N VAL A 156 -13.79 11.49 2.16
CA VAL A 156 -13.12 10.63 3.13
C VAL A 156 -12.06 11.43 3.88
N ARG A 157 -12.25 11.57 5.19
CA ARG A 157 -11.32 12.31 6.05
C ARG A 157 -10.23 11.38 6.57
N LEU A 158 -9.01 11.58 6.08
CA LEU A 158 -7.82 10.84 6.50
C LEU A 158 -6.74 11.82 6.98
N THR A 159 -5.95 11.37 7.95
CA THR A 159 -4.76 12.12 8.41
C THR A 159 -3.56 11.88 7.49
N ASP A 160 -3.48 10.69 6.84
CA ASP A 160 -2.41 10.28 5.93
C ASP A 160 -2.95 9.52 4.70
N ALA A 161 -3.39 10.24 3.68
CA ALA A 161 -3.99 9.66 2.48
C ALA A 161 -2.97 8.97 1.53
N HIS A 162 -1.66 9.19 1.73
CA HIS A 162 -0.61 8.77 0.80
C HIS A 162 0.39 7.76 1.42
N ASN A 163 -0.01 7.07 2.48
CA ASN A 163 0.79 5.99 3.04
C ASN A 163 0.62 4.71 2.21
N GLY A 164 1.73 4.05 1.86
CA GLY A 164 1.74 2.80 1.10
C GLY A 164 1.35 1.58 1.92
N PHE A 165 1.42 1.66 3.26
CA PHE A 165 1.10 0.58 4.16
C PHE A 165 -0.41 0.47 4.40
N ARG A 166 -1.04 -0.53 3.80
CA ARG A 166 -2.49 -0.74 3.86
C ARG A 166 -2.79 -2.22 4.04
N ALA A 167 -3.72 -2.57 4.92
CA ALA A 167 -4.31 -3.90 4.97
C ALA A 167 -5.72 -3.84 4.39
N ILE A 168 -6.07 -4.84 3.57
CA ILE A 168 -7.25 -4.87 2.72
C ILE A 168 -7.89 -6.25 2.84
N THR A 169 -9.17 -6.34 3.15
CA THR A 169 -9.90 -7.62 3.14
C THR A 169 -9.97 -8.19 1.72
N ARG A 170 -10.10 -9.52 1.58
CA ARG A 170 -10.26 -10.17 0.27
C ARG A 170 -11.38 -9.56 -0.55
N ASP A 171 -12.54 -9.34 0.06
CA ASP A 171 -13.69 -8.76 -0.63
C ASP A 171 -13.40 -7.35 -1.18
N ALA A 172 -12.77 -6.50 -0.40
CA ALA A 172 -12.36 -5.18 -0.84
C ALA A 172 -11.25 -5.25 -1.92
N ALA A 173 -10.27 -6.14 -1.76
CA ALA A 173 -9.20 -6.34 -2.74
C ALA A 173 -9.72 -6.82 -4.11
N THR A 174 -10.76 -7.66 -4.10
CA THR A 174 -11.41 -8.13 -5.34
C THR A 174 -12.16 -7.02 -6.07
N ARG A 175 -12.71 -6.04 -5.33
CA ARG A 175 -13.44 -4.88 -5.90
C ARG A 175 -12.55 -3.70 -6.26
N LEU A 176 -11.30 -3.72 -5.79
CA LEU A 176 -10.35 -2.64 -6.05
C LEU A 176 -9.75 -2.77 -7.45
N GLU A 177 -9.88 -1.71 -8.25
CA GLU A 177 -9.29 -1.63 -9.58
C GLU A 177 -8.46 -0.36 -9.72
N ILE A 178 -7.14 -0.51 -9.76
CA ILE A 178 -6.20 0.60 -9.88
C ILE A 178 -5.89 0.84 -11.35
N TYR A 179 -6.35 1.96 -11.90
CA TYR A 179 -6.12 2.38 -13.28
C TYR A 179 -5.00 3.41 -13.40
N GLN A 180 -4.73 4.17 -12.32
CA GLN A 180 -3.68 5.17 -12.30
C GLN A 180 -2.32 4.51 -12.06
N ASN A 181 -1.57 4.36 -13.13
CA ASN A 181 -0.32 3.58 -13.12
C ASN A 181 0.79 4.18 -12.25
N ARG A 182 0.80 5.51 -12.06
CA ARG A 182 1.84 6.21 -11.28
C ARG A 182 1.31 6.60 -9.90
N MET A 183 1.90 7.60 -9.28
CA MET A 183 1.63 8.03 -7.89
C MET A 183 0.18 8.46 -7.61
N ALA A 184 -0.60 8.77 -8.65
CA ALA A 184 -2.02 9.11 -8.50
C ALA A 184 -2.88 7.94 -7.98
N HIS A 185 -2.37 6.69 -8.03
CA HIS A 185 -3.04 5.50 -7.48
C HIS A 185 -3.44 5.66 -6.00
N ALA A 186 -2.64 6.38 -5.19
CA ALA A 186 -2.96 6.57 -3.78
C ALA A 186 -4.27 7.33 -3.58
N SER A 187 -4.48 8.41 -4.33
CA SER A 187 -5.74 9.18 -4.32
C SER A 187 -6.88 8.40 -4.98
N GLU A 188 -6.58 7.60 -6.01
CA GLU A 188 -7.56 6.73 -6.65
C GLU A 188 -8.11 5.67 -5.71
N ILE A 189 -7.27 5.01 -4.92
CA ILE A 189 -7.70 4.04 -3.90
C ILE A 189 -8.69 4.71 -2.93
N VAL A 190 -8.39 5.90 -2.43
CA VAL A 190 -9.31 6.62 -1.53
C VAL A 190 -10.61 7.00 -2.24
N SER A 191 -10.55 7.37 -3.51
CA SER A 191 -11.75 7.64 -4.32
C SER A 191 -12.62 6.40 -4.49
N GLN A 192 -12.02 5.22 -4.66
CA GLN A 192 -12.75 3.96 -4.76
C GLN A 192 -13.33 3.53 -3.40
N ILE A 193 -12.63 3.75 -2.30
CA ILE A 193 -13.16 3.57 -0.93
C ILE A 193 -14.45 4.39 -0.79
N ALA A 194 -14.43 5.67 -1.18
CA ALA A 194 -15.61 6.54 -1.13
C ALA A 194 -16.73 6.04 -2.06
N LYS A 195 -16.41 5.76 -3.33
CA LYS A 195 -17.36 5.33 -4.37
C LYS A 195 -18.08 4.04 -3.98
N HIS A 196 -17.36 3.07 -3.45
CA HIS A 196 -17.90 1.76 -3.06
C HIS A 196 -18.37 1.72 -1.61
N LYS A 197 -18.35 2.85 -0.89
CA LYS A 197 -18.75 2.97 0.52
C LYS A 197 -18.04 1.95 1.42
N MET A 198 -16.78 1.69 1.14
CA MET A 198 -15.96 0.77 1.92
C MET A 198 -15.64 1.39 3.29
N ARG A 199 -15.67 0.57 4.32
CA ARG A 199 -15.35 1.01 5.70
C ARG A 199 -13.84 1.08 5.86
N VAL A 200 -13.36 2.13 6.52
CA VAL A 200 -11.94 2.39 6.69
C VAL A 200 -11.61 2.80 8.12
N VAL A 201 -10.45 2.38 8.60
CA VAL A 201 -9.84 2.85 9.84
C VAL A 201 -8.40 3.28 9.58
N GLU A 202 -7.94 4.33 10.25
CA GLU A 202 -6.51 4.66 10.27
C GLU A 202 -5.82 3.98 11.46
N VAL A 203 -4.65 3.41 11.21
CA VAL A 203 -3.83 2.69 12.20
C VAL A 203 -2.53 3.45 12.39
N PRO A 204 -2.10 3.73 13.64
CA PRO A 204 -0.83 4.38 13.88
C PRO A 204 0.33 3.48 13.43
N VAL A 205 1.20 4.00 12.57
CA VAL A 205 2.40 3.30 12.08
C VAL A 205 3.63 4.19 12.15
N THR A 206 4.80 3.56 12.18
CA THR A 206 6.08 4.25 12.16
C THR A 206 6.65 4.25 10.75
N ILE A 207 6.96 5.43 10.22
CA ILE A 207 7.66 5.59 8.95
C ILE A 207 9.05 6.16 9.24
N THR A 208 10.08 5.39 8.91
CA THR A 208 11.48 5.80 9.10
C THR A 208 12.06 6.30 7.78
N TYR A 209 12.42 7.58 7.74
CA TYR A 209 13.07 8.18 6.58
C TYR A 209 14.57 7.99 6.70
N THR A 210 15.13 7.11 5.87
CA THR A 210 16.58 6.89 5.74
C THR A 210 17.16 7.77 4.63
N ASP A 211 18.49 7.94 4.61
CA ASP A 211 19.16 8.64 3.51
C ASP A 211 18.88 7.99 2.16
N TYR A 212 18.71 6.66 2.14
CA TYR A 212 18.33 5.92 0.95
C TYR A 212 16.95 6.33 0.45
N SER A 213 15.95 6.26 1.32
CA SER A 213 14.56 6.56 0.98
C SER A 213 14.35 8.05 0.66
N LEU A 214 15.12 8.95 1.29
CA LEU A 214 15.10 10.40 0.97
C LEU A 214 15.69 10.70 -0.40
N ARG A 215 16.78 10.03 -0.80
CA ARG A 215 17.39 10.19 -2.13
C ARG A 215 16.52 9.63 -3.25
N LYS A 216 15.87 8.50 -3.01
CA LYS A 216 15.02 7.80 -3.97
C LYS A 216 13.59 8.32 -3.98
N GLY A 217 13.15 8.85 -2.84
CA GLY A 217 11.82 9.43 -2.67
C GLY A 217 11.55 10.55 -3.66
N GLN A 218 10.29 10.78 -3.95
CA GLN A 218 9.88 11.80 -4.92
C GLN A 218 10.44 13.18 -4.59
N LYS A 219 11.05 13.80 -5.60
CA LYS A 219 11.42 15.22 -5.55
C LYS A 219 10.15 16.05 -5.34
N LEU A 220 10.23 17.07 -4.48
CA LEU A 220 9.10 17.98 -4.18
C LEU A 220 8.44 18.58 -5.43
N SER A 221 9.22 18.81 -6.50
CA SER A 221 8.72 19.27 -7.79
C SER A 221 7.69 18.29 -8.42
N ASN A 222 7.85 16.98 -8.19
CA ASN A 222 6.90 15.98 -8.68
C ASN A 222 5.59 15.96 -7.86
N SER A 223 5.64 16.28 -6.56
CA SER A 223 4.44 16.36 -5.73
C SER A 223 3.50 17.48 -6.16
N VAL A 224 4.07 18.64 -6.54
CA VAL A 224 3.29 19.77 -7.09
C VAL A 224 2.69 19.38 -8.45
N ARG A 225 3.45 18.69 -9.30
CA ARG A 225 2.96 18.22 -10.61
C ARG A 225 1.82 17.22 -10.46
N ILE A 226 1.90 16.31 -9.50
CA ILE A 226 0.82 15.35 -9.20
C ILE A 226 -0.46 16.08 -8.77
N LEU A 227 -0.38 17.11 -7.94
CA LEU A 227 -1.53 17.92 -7.55
C LEU A 227 -2.14 18.64 -8.76
N ILE A 228 -1.32 19.17 -9.66
CA ILE A 228 -1.76 19.79 -10.91
C ILE A 228 -2.42 18.76 -11.83
N ASP A 229 -1.81 17.58 -12.02
CA ASP A 229 -2.34 16.51 -12.88
C ASP A 229 -3.68 15.98 -12.34
N LEU A 230 -3.83 15.85 -11.01
CA LEU A 230 -5.09 15.48 -10.36
C LEU A 230 -6.17 16.55 -10.54
N PHE A 231 -5.80 17.83 -10.52
CA PHE A 231 -6.72 18.94 -10.74
C PHE A 231 -7.16 19.02 -12.21
N LEU A 232 -6.22 18.92 -13.15
CA LEU A 232 -6.50 18.97 -14.58
C LEU A 232 -7.24 17.73 -15.10
N GLY A 233 -6.92 16.54 -14.60
CA GLY A 233 -7.60 15.29 -14.97
C GLY A 233 -9.06 15.22 -14.55
N ARG A 234 -9.53 16.16 -13.71
CA ARG A 234 -10.92 16.31 -13.31
C ARG A 234 -11.70 17.32 -14.18
N ILE A 235 -11.00 18.25 -14.82
CA ILE A 235 -11.60 19.24 -15.73
C ILE A 235 -11.86 18.64 -17.12
N SER A 236 -11.16 17.53 -17.45
CA SER A 236 -11.28 16.84 -18.75
C SER A 236 -12.20 15.61 -18.75
N ARG A 237 -13.00 15.42 -17.69
CA ARG A 237 -14.11 14.48 -17.59
C ARG A 237 -15.39 15.25 -17.25
#